data_be5fc9aa3888b9b76b67190fa3b0090d
#
_entry.id   be5fc9aa3888b9b76b67190fa3b0090d
#
_cell.length_a   1.000
_cell.length_b   1.000
_cell.length_c   1.000
_cell.angle_alpha   90.00
_cell.angle_beta   90.00
_cell.angle_gamma   90.00
#
_symmetry.space_group_name_H-M   'P 1'
#
loop_
_entity.id
_entity.type
_entity.pdbx_description
1 polymer ?
#
loop_
_entity_poly.entity_id
_entity_poly.type
_entity_poly.pdbx_seq_one_letter_code
_entity_poly.pdbx_strand_id
1 'polypeptide(L)'
;PIIGLVPASEVLFREVSLPGKLNRHSLKALPYLLEEEVASEIDGLHLVVLASQGTQVSLLAVERRRMAQWLLWLEEAGLTLQRLVPDVLALPLAEEGWSAVQLGSQWLFRHSPHAGMQAEAEWLAPLLAGFEPSPCIHSYSAPPAAVPGEWLVEPAELPMRLLAIGALHAGGNLLSGEYRKQPEWQRLWRPWRATAVAAIVLLALLLTNRVLYLVEVRAQGAQLRAQSVQLYKQLFPGEKRVINPKSQMKQHLEALNGQEREPGFIAQLMTLVPVFTQASGIQLEQLRFDAKQGEFRLVASGAGYQDFDRFRQLADPLFTVKPGDMKSENGKVRGTLVLRSKS
;
A
#
# COMPACT_ATOMS: atom_id res chain seq x y z
N PRO A 1 1.21 -4.83 -30.15
CA PRO A 1 1.51 -3.41 -30.39
C PRO A 1 1.30 -3.08 -31.87
N ILE A 2 0.69 -1.93 -32.18
CA ILE A 2 0.58 -1.42 -33.54
C ILE A 2 1.72 -0.43 -33.74
N ILE A 3 2.57 -0.68 -34.73
CA ILE A 3 3.71 0.16 -35.10
C ILE A 3 3.44 0.66 -36.53
N GLY A 4 3.43 1.97 -36.71
CA GLY A 4 3.34 2.59 -38.03
C GLY A 4 4.73 2.76 -38.63
N LEU A 5 4.86 2.48 -39.91
CA LEU A 5 6.04 2.82 -40.70
C LEU A 5 5.74 4.06 -41.54
N VAL A 6 6.67 4.98 -41.61
CA VAL A 6 6.59 6.17 -42.43
C VAL A 6 7.71 6.16 -43.48
N PRO A 7 7.46 6.69 -44.68
CA PRO A 7 8.48 6.69 -45.74
C PRO A 7 9.66 7.58 -45.38
N ALA A 8 10.86 7.07 -45.55
CA ALA A 8 12.10 7.81 -45.30
C ALA A 8 12.26 9.05 -46.18
N SER A 9 11.59 9.08 -47.35
CA SER A 9 11.56 10.26 -48.23
C SER A 9 10.95 11.53 -47.57
N GLU A 10 10.14 11.35 -46.54
CA GLU A 10 9.50 12.44 -45.78
C GLU A 10 10.24 12.76 -44.46
N VAL A 11 11.38 12.10 -44.23
CA VAL A 11 12.15 12.19 -42.99
C VAL A 11 13.58 12.64 -43.33
N LEU A 12 14.02 13.71 -42.73
CA LEU A 12 15.40 14.19 -42.81
C LEU A 12 16.23 13.57 -41.66
N PHE A 13 17.24 12.80 -41.98
CA PHE A 13 18.22 12.29 -41.03
C PHE A 13 19.45 13.19 -41.04
N ARG A 14 19.89 13.62 -39.86
CA ARG A 14 21.09 14.46 -39.71
C ARG A 14 21.87 14.12 -38.47
N GLU A 15 23.18 14.33 -38.61
CA GLU A 15 24.12 14.30 -37.52
C GLU A 15 24.72 15.70 -37.32
N VAL A 16 24.54 16.27 -36.16
CA VAL A 16 24.98 17.64 -35.81
C VAL A 16 25.97 17.59 -34.67
N SER A 17 27.01 18.43 -34.79
CA SER A 17 28.00 18.63 -33.72
C SER A 17 27.59 19.80 -32.84
N LEU A 18 27.41 19.54 -31.55
CA LEU A 18 27.14 20.58 -30.55
C LEU A 18 28.45 21.09 -29.92
N PRO A 19 28.51 22.34 -29.45
CA PRO A 19 29.66 22.87 -28.72
C PRO A 19 29.85 22.25 -27.33
N GLY A 20 29.00 21.32 -26.94
CA GLY A 20 29.05 20.61 -25.65
C GLY A 20 28.06 19.49 -25.58
N LYS A 21 27.94 18.86 -24.41
CA LYS A 21 26.97 17.75 -24.21
C LYS A 21 25.54 18.23 -24.36
N LEU A 22 24.70 17.35 -24.88
CA LEU A 22 23.27 17.60 -25.04
C LEU A 22 22.62 17.95 -23.70
N ASN A 23 21.98 19.12 -23.63
CA ASN A 23 21.25 19.61 -22.47
C ASN A 23 19.94 20.28 -22.90
N ARG A 24 19.13 20.77 -21.95
CA ARG A 24 17.84 21.41 -22.26
C ARG A 24 17.98 22.69 -23.12
N HIS A 25 19.07 23.39 -23.02
CA HIS A 25 19.32 24.61 -23.81
C HIS A 25 19.74 24.23 -25.23
N SER A 26 20.67 23.27 -25.39
CA SER A 26 21.08 22.80 -26.72
C SER A 26 19.94 22.11 -27.47
N LEU A 27 19.00 21.41 -26.78
CA LEU A 27 17.78 20.89 -27.42
C LEU A 27 16.94 21.98 -28.08
N LYS A 28 16.84 23.17 -27.47
CA LYS A 28 16.12 24.31 -28.05
C LYS A 28 16.87 24.97 -29.22
N ALA A 29 18.19 24.81 -29.27
CA ALA A 29 19.03 25.34 -30.31
C ALA A 29 19.13 24.41 -31.56
N LEU A 30 18.79 23.11 -31.41
CA LEU A 30 18.85 22.14 -32.51
C LEU A 30 18.09 22.56 -33.79
N PRO A 31 16.86 23.13 -33.70
CA PRO A 31 16.17 23.56 -34.91
C PRO A 31 16.97 24.58 -35.73
N TYR A 32 17.61 25.53 -35.06
CA TYR A 32 18.40 26.59 -35.72
C TYR A 32 19.68 26.07 -36.42
N LEU A 33 20.20 24.93 -35.97
CA LEU A 33 21.35 24.28 -36.64
C LEU A 33 20.97 23.61 -37.96
N LEU A 34 19.65 23.39 -38.17
CA LEU A 34 19.12 22.81 -39.40
C LEU A 34 18.57 23.88 -40.37
N GLU A 35 18.56 25.16 -39.99
CA GLU A 35 17.94 26.23 -40.73
C GLU A 35 18.50 26.36 -42.14
N GLU A 36 19.80 26.18 -42.31
CA GLU A 36 20.48 26.28 -43.59
C GLU A 36 20.28 25.04 -44.50
N GLU A 37 19.79 23.92 -43.94
CA GLU A 37 19.69 22.64 -44.61
C GLU A 37 18.25 22.24 -44.99
N VAL A 38 17.27 22.94 -44.43
CA VAL A 38 15.85 22.65 -44.66
C VAL A 38 15.19 23.78 -45.41
N ALA A 39 14.33 23.44 -46.37
CA ALA A 39 13.55 24.41 -47.12
C ALA A 39 12.30 24.91 -46.38
N SER A 40 11.96 24.27 -45.26
CA SER A 40 10.78 24.57 -44.46
C SER A 40 11.13 25.45 -43.27
N GLU A 41 10.15 26.24 -42.80
CA GLU A 41 10.29 27.00 -41.55
C GLU A 41 10.58 26.09 -40.35
N ILE A 42 11.53 26.46 -39.52
CA ILE A 42 12.02 25.65 -38.36
C ILE A 42 10.88 25.31 -37.42
N ASP A 43 9.99 26.25 -37.17
CA ASP A 43 8.81 26.05 -36.30
C ASP A 43 7.81 25.01 -36.85
N GLY A 44 7.88 24.75 -38.18
CA GLY A 44 7.13 23.71 -38.87
C GLY A 44 7.70 22.29 -38.70
N LEU A 45 8.87 22.14 -38.07
CA LEU A 45 9.55 20.84 -37.94
C LEU A 45 9.26 20.18 -36.60
N HIS A 46 9.06 18.87 -36.62
CA HIS A 46 9.11 18.00 -35.45
C HIS A 46 10.47 17.28 -35.42
N LEU A 47 11.24 17.54 -34.39
CA LEU A 47 12.59 17.01 -34.19
C LEU A 47 12.59 15.89 -33.16
N VAL A 48 13.27 14.79 -33.48
CA VAL A 48 13.49 13.66 -32.57
C VAL A 48 14.96 13.34 -32.49
N VAL A 49 15.51 13.34 -31.29
CA VAL A 49 16.90 12.89 -31.07
C VAL A 49 16.90 11.37 -31.02
N LEU A 50 17.72 10.75 -31.87
CA LEU A 50 17.90 9.31 -31.95
C LEU A 50 19.01 8.84 -31.02
N ALA A 51 20.13 9.52 -31.01
CA ALA A 51 21.29 9.24 -30.17
C ALA A 51 22.10 10.51 -29.87
N SER A 52 22.85 10.48 -28.79
CA SER A 52 23.81 11.52 -28.45
C SER A 52 25.06 10.87 -27.89
N GLN A 53 26.19 11.07 -28.59
CA GLN A 53 27.50 10.57 -28.21
C GLN A 53 28.47 11.74 -28.06
N GLY A 54 28.72 12.17 -26.82
CA GLY A 54 29.57 13.32 -26.56
C GLY A 54 28.98 14.62 -27.12
N THR A 55 29.58 15.17 -28.17
CA THR A 55 29.12 16.36 -28.89
C THR A 55 28.32 16.05 -30.14
N GLN A 56 28.38 14.82 -30.63
CA GLN A 56 27.61 14.36 -31.80
C GLN A 56 26.19 13.98 -31.41
N VAL A 57 25.25 14.49 -32.15
CA VAL A 57 23.80 14.22 -31.95
C VAL A 57 23.19 13.78 -33.27
N SER A 58 22.72 12.54 -33.33
CA SER A 58 21.94 12.04 -34.44
C SER A 58 20.48 12.39 -34.20
N LEU A 59 19.84 13.01 -35.15
CA LEU A 59 18.47 13.45 -35.09
C LEU A 59 17.72 13.17 -36.41
N LEU A 60 16.42 13.15 -36.30
CA LEU A 60 15.53 13.15 -37.45
C LEU A 60 14.56 14.34 -37.33
N ALA A 61 14.21 14.88 -38.50
CA ALA A 61 13.26 15.97 -38.63
C ALA A 61 12.14 15.57 -39.61
N VAL A 62 10.91 15.90 -39.25
CA VAL A 62 9.72 15.69 -40.07
C VAL A 62 8.84 16.94 -40.02
N GLU A 63 8.22 17.33 -41.13
CA GLU A 63 7.25 18.38 -41.11
C GLU A 63 6.06 18.04 -40.21
N ARG A 64 5.66 18.99 -39.36
CA ARG A 64 4.47 18.84 -38.49
C ARG A 64 3.21 18.59 -39.27
N ARG A 65 3.09 19.18 -40.46
CA ARG A 65 1.97 18.95 -41.37
C ARG A 65 1.89 17.47 -41.77
N ARG A 66 3.02 16.81 -42.06
CA ARG A 66 3.05 15.40 -42.42
C ARG A 66 2.70 14.54 -41.21
N MET A 67 3.24 14.87 -40.03
CA MET A 67 2.85 14.20 -38.79
C MET A 67 1.34 14.27 -38.54
N ALA A 68 0.73 15.46 -38.67
CA ALA A 68 -0.69 15.64 -38.47
C ALA A 68 -1.51 14.83 -39.52
N GLN A 69 -1.07 14.78 -40.77
CA GLN A 69 -1.72 14.02 -41.82
C GLN A 69 -1.71 12.53 -41.58
N TRP A 70 -0.54 11.95 -41.19
CA TRP A 70 -0.42 10.54 -40.87
C TRP A 70 -1.27 10.16 -39.67
N LEU A 71 -1.26 10.97 -38.63
CA LEU A 71 -2.06 10.72 -37.42
C LEU A 71 -3.56 10.77 -37.72
N LEU A 72 -4.01 11.70 -38.60
CA LEU A 72 -5.41 11.79 -39.03
C LEU A 72 -5.82 10.50 -39.78
N TRP A 73 -5.03 10.05 -40.75
CA TRP A 73 -5.34 8.82 -41.51
C TRP A 73 -5.44 7.59 -40.61
N LEU A 74 -4.59 7.50 -39.61
CA LEU A 74 -4.59 6.39 -38.67
C LEU A 74 -5.78 6.46 -37.69
N GLU A 75 -6.18 7.66 -37.31
CA GLU A 75 -7.38 7.90 -36.48
C GLU A 75 -8.64 7.54 -37.24
N GLU A 76 -8.76 7.97 -38.51
CA GLU A 76 -9.87 7.60 -39.40
C GLU A 76 -9.94 6.07 -39.62
N ALA A 77 -8.81 5.41 -39.69
CA ALA A 77 -8.73 3.94 -39.77
C ALA A 77 -9.01 3.25 -38.42
N GLY A 78 -9.23 3.98 -37.33
CA GLY A 78 -9.44 3.42 -36.00
C GLY A 78 -8.19 2.77 -35.39
N LEU A 79 -6.99 3.08 -35.90
CA LEU A 79 -5.72 2.47 -35.48
C LEU A 79 -5.04 3.32 -34.41
N THR A 80 -4.83 2.72 -33.24
CA THR A 80 -4.10 3.35 -32.14
C THR A 80 -2.65 2.91 -32.15
N LEU A 81 -1.75 3.76 -32.67
CA LEU A 81 -0.31 3.47 -32.72
C LEU A 81 0.32 3.57 -31.32
N GLN A 82 1.27 2.69 -31.08
CA GLN A 82 2.21 2.79 -29.96
C GLN A 82 3.54 3.41 -30.39
N ARG A 83 3.95 3.19 -31.61
CA ARG A 83 5.19 3.73 -32.18
C ARG A 83 4.95 4.13 -33.66
N LEU A 84 5.68 5.13 -34.10
CA LEU A 84 5.74 5.58 -35.50
C LEU A 84 7.22 5.71 -35.85
N VAL A 85 7.69 4.93 -36.82
CA VAL A 85 9.13 4.74 -37.10
C VAL A 85 9.38 4.90 -38.58
N PRO A 86 10.48 5.54 -39.01
CA PRO A 86 10.91 5.52 -40.41
C PRO A 86 11.19 4.10 -40.90
N ASP A 87 10.71 3.76 -42.09
CA ASP A 87 10.81 2.45 -42.69
C ASP A 87 12.26 1.95 -42.84
N VAL A 88 13.19 2.83 -43.21
CA VAL A 88 14.60 2.52 -43.35
C VAL A 88 15.27 2.08 -42.05
N LEU A 89 14.80 2.59 -40.91
CA LEU A 89 15.32 2.17 -39.59
C LEU A 89 14.80 0.80 -39.17
N ALA A 90 13.79 0.28 -39.85
CA ALA A 90 13.29 -1.07 -39.64
C ALA A 90 14.09 -2.13 -40.44
N LEU A 91 14.97 -1.73 -41.35
CA LEU A 91 15.89 -2.64 -41.98
C LEU A 91 16.92 -3.21 -41.00
N PRO A 92 17.41 -4.43 -41.16
CA PRO A 92 18.55 -4.91 -40.39
C PRO A 92 19.74 -3.95 -40.53
N LEU A 93 20.52 -3.78 -39.50
CA LEU A 93 21.79 -3.05 -39.59
C LEU A 93 22.87 -4.02 -39.99
N ALA A 94 23.51 -3.79 -41.14
CA ALA A 94 24.71 -4.52 -41.53
C ALA A 94 25.88 -4.17 -40.60
N GLU A 95 26.75 -5.15 -40.31
CA GLU A 95 27.97 -4.91 -39.54
C GLU A 95 28.94 -4.02 -40.35
N GLU A 96 29.04 -4.28 -41.64
CA GLU A 96 29.81 -3.46 -42.58
C GLU A 96 28.95 -3.19 -43.81
N GLY A 97 29.01 -1.96 -44.31
CA GLY A 97 28.26 -1.56 -45.50
C GLY A 97 26.82 -1.13 -45.21
N TRP A 98 25.95 -1.31 -46.19
CA TRP A 98 24.56 -0.87 -46.18
C TRP A 98 23.59 -2.04 -46.28
N SER A 99 22.44 -1.94 -45.70
CA SER A 99 21.36 -2.90 -45.95
C SER A 99 20.36 -2.30 -46.91
N ALA A 100 19.84 -3.09 -47.83
CA ALA A 100 18.89 -2.65 -48.85
C ALA A 100 17.74 -3.64 -49.04
N VAL A 101 16.55 -3.11 -49.30
CA VAL A 101 15.37 -3.86 -49.72
C VAL A 101 14.57 -3.08 -50.74
N GLN A 102 14.01 -3.75 -51.73
CA GLN A 102 13.10 -3.16 -52.71
C GLN A 102 11.66 -3.27 -52.20
N LEU A 103 10.96 -2.12 -52.20
CA LEU A 103 9.54 -2.02 -51.87
C LEU A 103 8.80 -1.35 -53.04
N GLY A 104 8.19 -2.15 -53.88
CA GLY A 104 7.57 -1.64 -55.12
C GLY A 104 8.62 -1.10 -56.11
N SER A 105 8.47 0.17 -56.52
CA SER A 105 9.43 0.89 -57.38
C SER A 105 10.57 1.54 -56.61
N GLN A 106 10.53 1.51 -55.28
CA GLN A 106 11.47 2.22 -54.44
C GLN A 106 12.42 1.25 -53.74
N TRP A 107 13.61 1.72 -53.49
CA TRP A 107 14.63 1.06 -52.68
C TRP A 107 14.84 1.79 -51.37
N LEU A 108 14.83 1.02 -50.27
CA LEU A 108 15.13 1.48 -48.94
C LEU A 108 16.56 1.06 -48.61
N PHE A 109 17.36 1.98 -48.12
CA PHE A 109 18.73 1.75 -47.67
C PHE A 109 18.91 2.18 -46.24
N ARG A 110 19.54 1.33 -45.45
CA ARG A 110 20.04 1.68 -44.14
C ARG A 110 21.55 1.68 -44.13
N HIS A 111 22.14 2.83 -43.99
CA HIS A 111 23.61 2.97 -44.06
C HIS A 111 24.26 3.24 -42.70
N SER A 112 23.47 3.50 -41.65
CA SER A 112 23.98 3.68 -40.29
C SER A 112 22.93 3.28 -39.21
N PRO A 113 23.34 3.17 -37.95
CA PRO A 113 22.37 2.89 -36.88
C PRO A 113 21.22 3.88 -36.82
N HIS A 114 21.43 5.13 -37.21
CA HIS A 114 20.52 6.24 -37.05
C HIS A 114 20.12 6.95 -38.34
N ALA A 115 20.52 6.44 -39.48
CA ALA A 115 20.19 7.06 -40.76
C ALA A 115 19.99 6.02 -41.86
N GLY A 116 19.20 6.43 -42.84
CA GLY A 116 18.92 5.69 -44.04
C GLY A 116 18.40 6.62 -45.13
N MET A 117 18.17 6.10 -46.32
CA MET A 117 17.64 6.83 -47.44
C MET A 117 16.70 5.98 -48.26
N GLN A 118 15.86 6.61 -49.04
CA GLN A 118 14.96 6.02 -49.98
C GLN A 118 15.24 6.60 -51.35
N ALA A 119 15.28 5.75 -52.37
CA ALA A 119 15.47 6.18 -53.75
C ALA A 119 14.59 5.36 -54.69
N GLU A 120 14.13 5.97 -55.77
CA GLU A 120 13.48 5.25 -56.84
C GLU A 120 14.52 4.45 -57.67
N ALA A 121 14.10 3.31 -58.19
CA ALA A 121 14.98 2.41 -58.93
C ALA A 121 15.77 3.10 -60.07
N GLU A 122 15.14 4.09 -60.71
CA GLU A 122 15.75 4.86 -61.82
C GLU A 122 16.93 5.76 -61.38
N TRP A 123 16.91 6.20 -60.09
CA TRP A 123 17.93 7.06 -59.54
C TRP A 123 19.06 6.36 -58.82
N LEU A 124 19.00 5.01 -58.73
CA LEU A 124 20.02 4.26 -57.99
C LEU A 124 21.42 4.35 -58.63
N ALA A 125 21.53 4.24 -59.96
CA ALA A 125 22.83 4.28 -60.62
C ALA A 125 23.55 5.62 -60.42
N PRO A 126 22.94 6.79 -60.71
CA PRO A 126 23.60 8.07 -60.45
C PRO A 126 23.81 8.35 -58.95
N LEU A 127 22.90 7.88 -58.08
CA LEU A 127 23.01 8.09 -56.64
C LEU A 127 24.22 7.32 -56.08
N LEU A 128 24.34 6.03 -56.37
CA LEU A 128 25.42 5.18 -55.86
C LEU A 128 26.79 5.50 -56.48
N ALA A 129 26.81 6.01 -57.72
CA ALA A 129 28.03 6.48 -58.34
C ALA A 129 28.64 7.71 -57.63
N GLY A 130 27.85 8.45 -56.84
CA GLY A 130 28.34 9.58 -56.04
C GLY A 130 29.08 9.21 -54.75
N PHE A 131 29.12 7.91 -54.40
CA PHE A 131 29.82 7.47 -53.21
C PHE A 131 31.19 6.86 -53.53
N GLU A 132 32.22 7.43 -53.00
CA GLU A 132 33.61 6.92 -53.13
C GLU A 132 34.19 6.67 -51.72
N PRO A 133 34.58 5.43 -51.36
CA PRO A 133 34.42 4.21 -52.16
C PRO A 133 32.95 3.77 -52.29
N SER A 134 32.66 3.00 -53.36
CA SER A 134 31.33 2.39 -53.55
C SER A 134 30.96 1.54 -52.34
N PRO A 135 29.76 1.69 -51.78
CA PRO A 135 29.36 0.93 -50.58
C PRO A 135 29.16 -0.56 -50.90
N CYS A 136 29.51 -1.44 -49.98
CA CYS A 136 29.04 -2.82 -49.93
C CYS A 136 27.57 -2.84 -49.49
N ILE A 137 26.67 -3.49 -50.27
CA ILE A 137 25.24 -3.45 -50.06
C ILE A 137 24.69 -4.86 -49.83
N HIS A 138 24.23 -5.14 -48.64
CA HIS A 138 23.53 -6.35 -48.25
C HIS A 138 22.07 -6.24 -48.70
N SER A 139 21.73 -6.89 -49.79
CA SER A 139 20.42 -6.79 -50.44
C SER A 139 19.52 -7.96 -50.09
N TYR A 140 18.37 -7.67 -49.52
CA TYR A 140 17.28 -8.61 -49.23
C TYR A 140 16.29 -8.74 -50.42
N SER A 141 16.62 -8.14 -51.54
CA SER A 141 15.87 -8.23 -52.79
C SER A 141 16.86 -8.49 -53.95
N ALA A 142 16.34 -8.92 -55.08
CA ALA A 142 17.21 -9.13 -56.26
C ALA A 142 17.92 -7.81 -56.64
N PRO A 143 19.26 -7.79 -56.73
CA PRO A 143 19.99 -6.58 -57.10
C PRO A 143 19.55 -6.04 -58.45
N PRO A 144 19.47 -4.72 -58.63
CA PRO A 144 19.13 -4.15 -59.92
C PRO A 144 20.29 -4.32 -60.94
N ALA A 145 19.95 -4.58 -62.21
CA ALA A 145 20.94 -4.71 -63.26
C ALA A 145 21.64 -3.36 -63.49
N ALA A 146 22.97 -3.38 -63.68
CA ALA A 146 23.78 -2.23 -64.06
C ALA A 146 23.84 -1.06 -63.06
N VAL A 147 23.69 -1.35 -61.76
CA VAL A 147 23.88 -0.37 -60.70
C VAL A 147 25.25 -0.55 -60.03
N PRO A 148 26.05 0.50 -59.84
CA PRO A 148 27.37 0.39 -59.22
C PRO A 148 27.27 -0.04 -57.75
N GLY A 149 28.39 -0.61 -57.21
CA GLY A 149 28.50 -1.08 -55.86
C GLY A 149 28.68 -2.61 -55.78
N GLU A 150 29.17 -3.07 -54.66
CA GLU A 150 29.27 -4.49 -54.36
C GLU A 150 27.96 -4.95 -53.70
N TRP A 151 27.19 -5.78 -54.40
CA TRP A 151 25.89 -6.27 -53.92
C TRP A 151 26.02 -7.68 -53.40
N LEU A 152 25.84 -7.87 -52.10
CA LEU A 152 25.76 -9.16 -51.44
C LEU A 152 24.30 -9.54 -51.28
N VAL A 153 23.91 -10.66 -51.89
CA VAL A 153 22.53 -11.14 -51.81
C VAL A 153 22.29 -11.89 -50.51
N GLU A 154 21.47 -11.33 -49.68
CA GLU A 154 21.00 -11.97 -48.44
C GLU A 154 19.82 -12.90 -48.73
N PRO A 155 19.49 -13.83 -47.79
CA PRO A 155 18.34 -14.70 -47.95
C PRO A 155 17.07 -13.88 -48.24
N ALA A 156 16.42 -14.17 -49.33
CA ALA A 156 15.25 -13.44 -49.79
C ALA A 156 14.09 -13.59 -48.78
N GLU A 157 13.62 -12.50 -48.26
CA GLU A 157 12.43 -12.41 -47.41
C GLU A 157 11.38 -11.49 -48.04
N LEU A 158 10.13 -11.69 -47.66
CA LEU A 158 9.07 -10.74 -48.02
C LEU A 158 9.40 -9.37 -47.42
N PRO A 159 9.51 -8.29 -48.20
CA PRO A 159 9.93 -6.98 -47.72
C PRO A 159 9.13 -6.50 -46.50
N MET A 160 7.81 -6.64 -46.53
CA MET A 160 6.94 -6.24 -45.40
C MET A 160 7.19 -7.10 -44.16
N ARG A 161 7.57 -8.38 -44.29
CA ARG A 161 7.91 -9.22 -43.13
C ARG A 161 9.25 -8.77 -42.51
N LEU A 162 10.24 -8.48 -43.33
CA LEU A 162 11.53 -7.96 -42.88
C LEU A 162 11.35 -6.66 -42.10
N LEU A 163 10.61 -5.72 -42.68
CA LEU A 163 10.29 -4.45 -42.02
C LEU A 163 9.46 -4.60 -40.76
N ALA A 164 8.48 -5.52 -40.73
CA ALA A 164 7.65 -5.76 -39.54
C ALA A 164 8.48 -6.32 -38.35
N ILE A 165 9.40 -7.24 -38.62
CA ILE A 165 10.31 -7.79 -37.61
C ILE A 165 11.26 -6.69 -37.10
N GLY A 166 11.88 -5.97 -38.04
CA GLY A 166 12.81 -4.89 -37.69
C GLY A 166 12.15 -3.73 -36.95
N ALA A 167 10.90 -3.39 -37.24
CA ALA A 167 10.15 -2.36 -36.58
C ALA A 167 9.98 -2.57 -35.04
N LEU A 168 10.00 -3.83 -34.61
CA LEU A 168 9.94 -4.16 -33.19
C LEU A 168 11.15 -3.61 -32.42
N HIS A 169 12.32 -3.57 -33.08
CA HIS A 169 13.59 -3.17 -32.48
C HIS A 169 14.11 -1.81 -32.98
N ALA A 170 13.45 -1.23 -34.00
CA ALA A 170 13.87 0.01 -34.63
C ALA A 170 13.87 1.17 -33.62
N GLY A 171 14.87 2.04 -33.74
CA GLY A 171 14.93 3.33 -33.02
C GLY A 171 13.99 4.37 -33.65
N GLY A 172 14.03 5.60 -33.14
CA GLY A 172 13.44 6.73 -33.82
C GLY A 172 11.93 6.85 -33.76
N ASN A 173 11.33 6.67 -32.59
CA ASN A 173 9.89 6.85 -32.43
C ASN A 173 9.48 8.31 -32.59
N LEU A 174 8.78 8.63 -33.67
CA LEU A 174 8.22 9.96 -33.97
C LEU A 174 7.12 10.39 -32.98
N LEU A 175 6.47 9.46 -32.29
CA LEU A 175 5.51 9.76 -31.23
C LEU A 175 6.24 10.17 -29.94
N SER A 176 7.06 11.21 -30.04
CA SER A 176 7.83 11.81 -28.94
C SER A 176 7.46 13.28 -28.74
N GLY A 177 7.95 13.91 -27.66
CA GLY A 177 7.66 15.32 -27.40
C GLY A 177 6.16 15.61 -27.31
N GLU A 178 5.65 16.50 -28.18
CA GLU A 178 4.24 16.90 -28.24
C GLU A 178 3.30 15.79 -28.73
N TYR A 179 3.80 14.88 -29.57
CA TYR A 179 3.05 13.72 -30.08
C TYR A 179 3.08 12.51 -29.15
N ARG A 180 3.76 12.62 -28.02
CA ARG A 180 3.82 11.53 -27.04
C ARG A 180 2.44 11.29 -26.46
N LYS A 181 1.87 10.10 -26.71
CA LYS A 181 0.65 9.67 -26.04
C LYS A 181 0.86 9.62 -24.55
N GLN A 182 0.15 10.46 -23.83
CA GLN A 182 0.11 10.38 -22.39
C GLN A 182 -0.65 9.11 -22.01
N PRO A 183 -0.11 8.27 -21.13
CA PRO A 183 -0.82 7.09 -20.67
C PRO A 183 -2.17 7.53 -20.08
N GLU A 184 -3.24 6.85 -20.44
CA GLU A 184 -4.63 7.19 -20.06
C GLU A 184 -4.81 7.36 -18.55
N TRP A 185 -4.05 6.62 -17.76
CA TRP A 185 -4.09 6.73 -16.31
C TRP A 185 -3.57 8.09 -15.78
N GLN A 186 -2.61 8.76 -16.47
CA GLN A 186 -2.18 10.11 -16.09
C GLN A 186 -3.27 11.15 -16.35
N ARG A 187 -4.09 10.96 -17.39
CA ARG A 187 -5.25 11.80 -17.69
C ARG A 187 -6.34 11.63 -16.62
N LEU A 188 -6.55 10.41 -16.15
CA LEU A 188 -7.47 10.08 -15.05
C LEU A 188 -6.96 10.59 -13.69
N TRP A 189 -5.64 10.57 -13.43
CA TRP A 189 -5.08 11.01 -12.16
C TRP A 189 -5.00 12.52 -11.98
N ARG A 190 -4.98 13.28 -13.08
CA ARG A 190 -4.87 14.74 -13.01
C ARG A 190 -5.99 15.42 -12.22
N PRO A 191 -7.29 15.10 -12.41
CA PRO A 191 -8.36 15.63 -11.57
C PRO A 191 -8.32 15.13 -10.11
N TRP A 192 -7.77 13.93 -9.85
CA TRP A 192 -7.70 13.36 -8.52
C TRP A 192 -6.61 13.95 -7.62
N ARG A 193 -5.67 14.70 -8.19
CA ARG A 193 -4.60 15.35 -7.41
C ARG A 193 -5.13 16.32 -6.38
N ALA A 194 -6.14 17.12 -6.73
CA ALA A 194 -6.76 18.07 -5.81
C ALA A 194 -7.47 17.35 -4.66
N THR A 195 -8.23 16.28 -4.96
CA THR A 195 -8.92 15.46 -3.96
C THR A 195 -7.93 14.71 -3.06
N ALA A 196 -6.83 14.19 -3.61
CA ALA A 196 -5.77 13.55 -2.83
C ALA A 196 -5.10 14.54 -1.85
N VAL A 197 -4.78 15.75 -2.30
CA VAL A 197 -4.24 16.81 -1.43
C VAL A 197 -5.24 17.16 -0.33
N ALA A 198 -6.53 17.35 -0.66
CA ALA A 198 -7.57 17.64 0.32
C ALA A 198 -7.71 16.50 1.35
N ALA A 199 -7.64 15.23 0.92
CA ALA A 199 -7.68 14.07 1.80
C ALA A 199 -6.46 14.02 2.75
N ILE A 200 -5.26 14.34 2.25
CA ILE A 200 -4.05 14.40 3.08
C ILE A 200 -4.17 15.52 4.12
N VAL A 201 -4.65 16.70 3.73
CA VAL A 201 -4.87 17.83 4.66
C VAL A 201 -5.88 17.45 5.73
N LEU A 202 -7.00 16.83 5.34
CA LEU A 202 -8.01 16.37 6.28
C LEU A 202 -7.43 15.34 7.27
N LEU A 203 -6.68 14.38 6.78
CA LEU A 203 -6.00 13.38 7.62
C LEU A 203 -5.03 14.03 8.60
N ALA A 204 -4.23 15.01 8.13
CA ALA A 204 -3.32 15.76 8.98
C ALA A 204 -4.06 16.54 10.09
N LEU A 205 -5.18 17.18 9.75
CA LEU A 205 -6.02 17.87 10.73
C LEU A 205 -6.62 16.91 11.77
N LEU A 206 -7.11 15.74 11.34
CA LEU A 206 -7.63 14.72 12.24
C LEU A 206 -6.55 14.18 13.19
N LEU A 207 -5.34 13.92 12.67
CA LEU A 207 -4.21 13.47 13.49
C LEU A 207 -3.78 14.55 14.48
N THR A 208 -3.70 15.80 14.05
CA THR A 208 -3.37 16.94 14.93
C THR A 208 -4.40 17.08 16.05
N ASN A 209 -5.69 17.01 15.73
CA ASN A 209 -6.75 17.05 16.73
C ASN A 209 -6.64 15.89 17.75
N ARG A 210 -6.32 14.68 17.27
CA ARG A 210 -6.09 13.52 18.16
C ARG A 210 -4.89 13.71 19.08
N VAL A 211 -3.80 14.25 18.56
CA VAL A 211 -2.60 14.54 19.37
C VAL A 211 -2.91 15.61 20.44
N LEU A 212 -3.55 16.70 20.06
CA LEU A 212 -3.96 17.76 21.00
C LEU A 212 -4.87 17.22 22.11
N TYR A 213 -5.88 16.42 21.75
CA TYR A 213 -6.76 15.77 22.71
C TYR A 213 -6.00 14.86 23.68
N LEU A 214 -5.04 14.05 23.18
CA LEU A 214 -4.22 13.20 24.04
C LEU A 214 -3.32 14.00 24.99
N VAL A 215 -2.77 15.12 24.54
CA VAL A 215 -1.95 16.01 25.39
C VAL A 215 -2.81 16.62 26.49
N GLU A 216 -4.00 17.08 26.17
CA GLU A 216 -4.93 17.66 27.12
C GLU A 216 -5.38 16.64 28.18
N VAL A 217 -5.80 15.43 27.75
CA VAL A 217 -6.18 14.35 28.67
C VAL A 217 -5.03 13.93 29.59
N ARG A 218 -3.79 13.90 29.08
CA ARG A 218 -2.61 13.64 29.89
C ARG A 218 -2.34 14.74 30.91
N ALA A 219 -2.50 16.00 30.54
CA ALA A 219 -2.35 17.15 31.44
C ALA A 219 -3.39 17.11 32.56
N GLN A 220 -4.66 16.86 32.22
CA GLN A 220 -5.74 16.69 33.20
C GLN A 220 -5.46 15.49 34.13
N GLY A 221 -5.01 14.37 33.59
CA GLY A 221 -4.63 13.19 34.38
C GLY A 221 -3.46 13.48 35.34
N ALA A 222 -2.49 14.28 34.94
CA ALA A 222 -1.39 14.72 35.80
C ALA A 222 -1.86 15.65 36.93
N GLN A 223 -2.74 16.58 36.62
CA GLN A 223 -3.33 17.47 37.63
C GLN A 223 -4.14 16.69 38.68
N LEU A 224 -5.01 15.78 38.23
CA LEU A 224 -5.80 14.94 39.14
C LEU A 224 -4.90 14.06 40.05
N ARG A 225 -3.82 13.53 39.50
CA ARG A 225 -2.82 12.77 40.28
C ARG A 225 -2.13 13.68 41.32
N ALA A 226 -1.72 14.88 40.91
CA ALA A 226 -1.11 15.84 41.83
C ALA A 226 -2.05 16.22 42.96
N GLN A 227 -3.34 16.48 42.67
CA GLN A 227 -4.37 16.75 43.68
C GLN A 227 -4.59 15.56 44.61
N SER A 228 -4.68 14.34 44.10
CA SER A 228 -4.82 13.13 44.91
C SER A 228 -3.60 12.93 45.85
N VAL A 229 -2.39 13.20 45.35
CA VAL A 229 -1.18 13.13 46.19
C VAL A 229 -1.19 14.23 47.29
N GLN A 230 -1.61 15.45 46.94
CA GLN A 230 -1.75 16.54 47.94
C GLN A 230 -2.76 16.18 49.01
N LEU A 231 -3.95 15.72 48.62
CA LEU A 231 -5.01 15.34 49.56
C LEU A 231 -4.54 14.18 50.46
N TYR A 232 -3.85 13.19 49.90
CA TYR A 232 -3.27 12.10 50.68
C TYR A 232 -2.24 12.56 51.70
N LYS A 233 -1.33 13.50 51.33
CA LYS A 233 -0.35 14.08 52.27
C LYS A 233 -0.98 14.91 53.36
N GLN A 234 -2.14 15.57 53.12
CA GLN A 234 -2.86 16.29 54.15
C GLN A 234 -3.50 15.36 55.19
N LEU A 235 -4.00 14.19 54.73
CA LEU A 235 -4.61 13.19 55.59
C LEU A 235 -3.60 12.37 56.39
N PHE A 236 -2.39 12.11 55.77
CA PHE A 236 -1.36 11.28 56.38
C PHE A 236 0.02 12.00 56.39
N PRO A 237 0.22 13.00 57.24
CA PRO A 237 1.44 13.82 57.25
C PRO A 237 2.74 13.04 57.65
N GLY A 238 2.60 11.84 58.22
CA GLY A 238 3.74 10.99 58.64
C GLY A 238 4.38 10.20 57.53
N GLU A 239 3.76 10.06 56.34
CA GLU A 239 4.28 9.27 55.26
C GLU A 239 5.14 10.09 54.28
N LYS A 240 6.46 9.76 54.27
CA LYS A 240 7.42 10.49 53.40
C LYS A 240 7.36 10.14 51.94
N ARG A 241 6.81 8.97 51.53
CA ARG A 241 6.82 8.50 50.13
C ARG A 241 5.45 8.00 49.69
N VAL A 242 4.82 8.77 48.79
CA VAL A 242 3.54 8.41 48.16
C VAL A 242 3.81 7.86 46.78
N ILE A 243 3.65 6.53 46.60
CA ILE A 243 3.85 5.86 45.32
C ILE A 243 2.52 5.72 44.57
N ASN A 244 1.51 5.25 45.27
CA ASN A 244 0.16 5.10 44.75
C ASN A 244 -0.88 5.42 45.80
N PRO A 245 -1.41 6.66 45.81
CA PRO A 245 -2.35 7.12 46.84
C PRO A 245 -3.57 6.20 46.99
N LYS A 246 -4.08 5.68 45.88
CA LYS A 246 -5.26 4.79 45.90
C LYS A 246 -4.99 3.46 46.61
N SER A 247 -3.83 2.84 46.33
CA SER A 247 -3.47 1.57 46.98
C SER A 247 -3.16 1.74 48.46
N GLN A 248 -2.43 2.80 48.78
CA GLN A 248 -2.08 3.10 50.17
C GLN A 248 -3.32 3.47 51.01
N MET A 249 -4.24 4.26 50.46
CA MET A 249 -5.52 4.55 51.09
C MET A 249 -6.34 3.28 51.34
N LYS A 250 -6.35 2.34 50.36
CA LYS A 250 -7.04 1.06 50.52
C LYS A 250 -6.43 0.21 51.64
N GLN A 251 -5.10 0.18 51.75
CA GLN A 251 -4.40 -0.53 52.81
C GLN A 251 -4.72 0.08 54.20
N HIS A 252 -4.74 1.39 54.32
CA HIS A 252 -5.14 2.05 55.58
C HIS A 252 -6.60 1.75 55.95
N LEU A 253 -7.49 1.73 54.96
CA LEU A 253 -8.89 1.40 55.16
C LEU A 253 -9.09 -0.07 55.56
N GLU A 254 -8.32 -0.96 55.01
CA GLU A 254 -8.29 -2.38 55.41
C GLU A 254 -7.68 -2.62 56.77
N ALA A 255 -6.66 -1.84 57.15
CA ALA A 255 -6.05 -1.91 58.48
C ALA A 255 -7.05 -1.38 59.57
N LEU A 256 -7.80 -0.34 59.27
CA LEU A 256 -8.87 0.17 60.19
C LEU A 256 -10.05 -0.79 60.28
N ASN A 257 -10.41 -1.46 59.19
CA ASN A 257 -11.47 -2.48 59.18
C ASN A 257 -11.01 -3.85 59.75
N GLY A 258 -9.71 -4.08 59.87
CA GLY A 258 -9.15 -5.36 60.33
C GLY A 258 -9.12 -5.56 61.82
N GLN A 259 -9.49 -4.57 62.65
CA GLN A 259 -9.48 -4.68 64.12
C GLN A 259 -10.73 -5.31 64.73
N GLU A 260 -11.81 -5.53 63.96
CA GLU A 260 -12.99 -6.26 64.44
C GLU A 260 -13.65 -7.00 63.30
N ARG A 261 -13.11 -8.16 62.96
CA ARG A 261 -13.87 -9.17 62.17
C ARG A 261 -13.80 -10.51 62.90
N GLU A 262 -14.80 -10.80 63.75
CA GLU A 262 -15.28 -12.17 63.87
C GLU A 262 -15.58 -12.70 62.46
N PRO A 263 -15.37 -13.99 62.18
CA PRO A 263 -15.56 -14.56 60.83
C PRO A 263 -16.99 -14.22 60.37
N GLY A 264 -17.11 -13.51 59.25
CA GLY A 264 -18.37 -12.97 58.76
C GLY A 264 -19.39 -14.09 58.48
N PHE A 265 -20.67 -13.72 58.38
CA PHE A 265 -21.82 -14.62 58.16
C PHE A 265 -21.55 -15.75 57.17
N ILE A 266 -20.92 -15.44 56.01
CA ILE A 266 -20.66 -16.43 54.98
C ILE A 266 -19.62 -17.49 55.48
N ALA A 267 -18.57 -17.09 56.17
CA ALA A 267 -17.55 -18.03 56.64
C ALA A 267 -18.14 -18.97 57.71
N GLN A 268 -18.93 -18.41 58.63
CA GLN A 268 -19.60 -19.22 59.64
C GLN A 268 -20.69 -20.12 59.05
N LEU A 269 -21.41 -19.65 58.03
CA LEU A 269 -22.43 -20.43 57.30
C LEU A 269 -21.78 -21.62 56.56
N MET A 270 -20.60 -21.41 55.89
CA MET A 270 -19.87 -22.47 55.23
C MET A 270 -19.43 -23.57 56.20
N THR A 271 -19.14 -23.23 57.45
CA THR A 271 -18.82 -24.19 58.48
C THR A 271 -20.06 -24.98 59.01
N LEU A 272 -21.25 -24.39 58.89
CA LEU A 272 -22.49 -24.98 59.31
C LEU A 272 -23.10 -25.97 58.25
N VAL A 273 -22.85 -25.77 56.97
CA VAL A 273 -23.40 -26.57 55.85
C VAL A 273 -23.11 -28.06 56.01
N PRO A 274 -21.85 -28.53 56.32
CA PRO A 274 -21.57 -29.94 56.45
C PRO A 274 -22.31 -30.60 57.63
N VAL A 275 -22.67 -29.87 58.66
CA VAL A 275 -23.44 -30.39 59.80
C VAL A 275 -24.87 -30.71 59.36
N PHE A 276 -25.49 -29.89 58.54
CA PHE A 276 -26.81 -30.17 57.96
C PHE A 276 -26.81 -31.33 56.99
N THR A 277 -25.75 -31.50 56.20
CA THR A 277 -25.64 -32.64 55.26
C THR A 277 -25.52 -33.97 55.95
N GLN A 278 -24.91 -34.01 57.17
CA GLN A 278 -24.74 -35.22 57.98
C GLN A 278 -25.99 -35.52 58.87
N ALA A 279 -26.73 -34.49 59.22
CA ALA A 279 -27.95 -34.60 60.05
C ALA A 279 -29.24 -34.69 59.16
N SER A 280 -29.33 -35.74 58.36
CA SER A 280 -30.40 -35.92 57.36
C SER A 280 -31.86 -35.99 57.93
N GLY A 281 -32.01 -36.12 59.24
CA GLY A 281 -33.34 -36.19 59.90
C GLY A 281 -33.95 -34.83 60.23
N ILE A 282 -33.19 -33.69 60.09
CA ILE A 282 -33.66 -32.36 60.39
C ILE A 282 -33.88 -31.58 59.13
N GLN A 283 -35.03 -30.95 58.98
CA GLN A 283 -35.36 -29.98 57.95
C GLN A 283 -35.27 -28.57 58.51
N LEU A 284 -34.42 -27.74 57.93
CA LEU A 284 -34.29 -26.35 58.30
C LEU A 284 -35.44 -25.55 57.70
N GLU A 285 -36.22 -24.90 58.55
CA GLU A 285 -37.34 -24.03 58.12
C GLU A 285 -36.94 -22.54 58.06
N GLN A 286 -36.17 -22.10 59.02
CA GLN A 286 -35.69 -20.72 59.10
C GLN A 286 -34.32 -20.63 59.72
N LEU A 287 -33.47 -19.81 59.07
CA LEU A 287 -32.15 -19.42 59.57
C LEU A 287 -32.10 -17.90 59.72
N ARG A 288 -31.73 -17.44 60.89
CA ARG A 288 -31.53 -16.01 61.22
C ARG A 288 -30.18 -15.84 61.87
N PHE A 289 -29.41 -14.90 61.33
CA PHE A 289 -28.11 -14.54 61.90
C PHE A 289 -28.19 -13.18 62.60
N ASP A 290 -27.74 -13.10 63.83
CA ASP A 290 -27.55 -11.89 64.57
C ASP A 290 -26.08 -11.47 64.50
N ALA A 291 -25.78 -10.46 63.70
CA ALA A 291 -24.41 -10.00 63.51
C ALA A 291 -23.81 -9.28 64.72
N LYS A 292 -24.63 -8.82 65.70
CA LYS A 292 -24.13 -8.17 66.90
C LYS A 292 -23.68 -9.18 67.94
N GLN A 293 -24.32 -10.36 67.97
CA GLN A 293 -24.03 -11.41 68.96
C GLN A 293 -23.25 -12.59 68.32
N GLY A 294 -23.05 -12.61 67.03
CA GLY A 294 -22.36 -13.70 66.27
C GLY A 294 -23.14 -15.03 66.39
N GLU A 295 -24.47 -15.01 66.53
CA GLU A 295 -25.31 -16.18 66.79
C GLU A 295 -26.23 -16.49 65.62
N PHE A 296 -26.35 -17.79 65.28
CA PHE A 296 -27.41 -18.29 64.40
C PHE A 296 -28.61 -18.78 65.22
N ARG A 297 -29.77 -18.34 64.85
CA ARG A 297 -31.00 -18.90 65.34
C ARG A 297 -31.64 -19.75 64.24
N LEU A 298 -31.83 -20.98 64.53
CA LEU A 298 -32.40 -22.01 63.63
C LEU A 298 -33.75 -22.41 64.12
N VAL A 299 -34.73 -22.42 63.21
CA VAL A 299 -35.98 -23.14 63.42
C VAL A 299 -35.95 -24.32 62.49
N ALA A 300 -36.08 -25.50 63.08
CA ALA A 300 -36.00 -26.76 62.35
C ALA A 300 -37.10 -27.73 62.78
N SER A 301 -37.49 -28.63 61.89
CA SER A 301 -38.41 -29.68 62.19
C SER A 301 -37.78 -31.09 61.94
N GLY A 302 -38.04 -32.02 62.79
CA GLY A 302 -37.55 -33.43 62.73
C GLY A 302 -38.63 -34.43 63.03
N ALA A 303 -38.39 -35.70 62.75
CA ALA A 303 -39.33 -36.79 63.02
C ALA A 303 -39.45 -37.08 64.55
N GLY A 304 -38.42 -36.74 65.33
CA GLY A 304 -38.41 -36.95 66.81
C GLY A 304 -37.33 -36.14 67.51
N TYR A 305 -37.35 -36.15 68.85
CA TYR A 305 -36.35 -35.46 69.69
C TYR A 305 -34.93 -35.96 69.44
N GLN A 306 -34.76 -37.26 69.05
CA GLN A 306 -33.50 -37.86 68.76
C GLN A 306 -32.75 -37.21 67.60
N ASP A 307 -33.44 -36.68 66.60
CA ASP A 307 -32.86 -35.99 65.46
C ASP A 307 -32.16 -34.67 65.90
N PHE A 308 -32.77 -33.97 66.83
CA PHE A 308 -32.23 -32.76 67.41
C PHE A 308 -31.02 -33.01 68.29
N ASP A 309 -31.03 -34.14 69.08
CA ASP A 309 -29.86 -34.55 69.85
C ASP A 309 -28.67 -34.94 68.96
N ARG A 310 -28.95 -35.64 67.84
CA ARG A 310 -27.93 -36.00 66.85
C ARG A 310 -27.35 -34.75 66.17
N PHE A 311 -28.17 -33.78 65.77
CA PHE A 311 -27.70 -32.52 65.23
C PHE A 311 -26.86 -31.76 66.24
N ARG A 312 -27.24 -31.73 67.48
CA ARG A 312 -26.49 -31.11 68.59
C ARG A 312 -25.12 -31.75 68.71
N GLN A 313 -25.01 -33.08 68.75
CA GLN A 313 -23.72 -33.78 68.84
C GLN A 313 -22.81 -33.50 67.66
N LEU A 314 -23.36 -33.35 66.41
CA LEU A 314 -22.59 -33.04 65.22
C LEU A 314 -22.15 -31.56 65.17
N ALA A 315 -22.95 -30.66 65.74
CA ALA A 315 -22.66 -29.21 65.78
C ALA A 315 -21.76 -28.81 66.94
N ASP A 316 -21.74 -29.56 68.05
CA ASP A 316 -21.03 -29.26 69.31
C ASP A 316 -19.49 -29.05 69.15
N PRO A 317 -18.77 -29.75 68.26
CA PRO A 317 -17.36 -29.49 68.04
C PRO A 317 -17.09 -28.12 67.45
N LEU A 318 -18.04 -27.53 66.69
CA LEU A 318 -17.83 -26.29 65.92
C LEU A 318 -18.62 -25.10 66.51
N PHE A 319 -19.76 -25.38 67.13
CA PHE A 319 -20.67 -24.39 67.67
C PHE A 319 -21.12 -24.75 69.09
N THR A 320 -21.32 -23.76 69.93
CA THR A 320 -22.01 -23.96 71.19
C THR A 320 -23.53 -23.94 70.92
N VAL A 321 -24.18 -25.06 71.05
CA VAL A 321 -25.61 -25.23 70.75
C VAL A 321 -26.43 -25.07 72.02
N LYS A 322 -27.32 -24.07 72.08
CA LYS A 322 -28.32 -23.89 73.13
C LYS A 322 -29.67 -24.34 72.61
N PRO A 323 -30.33 -25.34 73.20
CA PRO A 323 -31.70 -25.69 72.85
C PRO A 323 -32.68 -24.61 73.29
N GLY A 324 -33.59 -24.23 72.42
CA GLY A 324 -34.70 -23.39 72.72
C GLY A 324 -35.98 -24.21 72.90
N ASP A 325 -37.14 -23.58 72.71
CA ASP A 325 -38.43 -24.23 72.86
C ASP A 325 -38.65 -25.29 71.76
N MET A 326 -39.07 -26.51 72.20
CA MET A 326 -39.43 -27.62 71.35
C MET A 326 -40.89 -27.99 71.55
N LYS A 327 -41.65 -28.05 70.45
CA LYS A 327 -43.08 -28.43 70.46
C LYS A 327 -43.29 -29.58 69.51
N SER A 328 -44.07 -30.57 69.94
CA SER A 328 -44.55 -31.63 69.08
C SER A 328 -45.89 -31.23 68.45
N GLU A 329 -45.99 -31.17 67.15
CA GLU A 329 -47.18 -30.78 66.43
C GLU A 329 -47.31 -31.69 65.16
N ASN A 330 -48.48 -32.33 65.00
CA ASN A 330 -48.79 -33.22 63.88
C ASN A 330 -47.76 -34.36 63.60
N GLY A 331 -47.22 -34.96 64.66
CA GLY A 331 -46.31 -36.08 64.54
C GLY A 331 -44.85 -35.69 64.13
N LYS A 332 -44.54 -34.39 64.10
CA LYS A 332 -43.17 -33.85 63.94
C LYS A 332 -42.81 -32.99 65.15
N VAL A 333 -41.55 -32.96 65.50
CA VAL A 333 -41.01 -32.09 66.53
C VAL A 333 -40.45 -30.86 65.85
N ARG A 334 -40.91 -29.69 66.19
CA ARG A 334 -40.39 -28.40 65.78
C ARG A 334 -39.63 -27.78 66.93
N GLY A 335 -38.39 -27.39 66.69
CA GLY A 335 -37.55 -26.83 67.73
C GLY A 335 -36.74 -25.62 67.22
N THR A 336 -36.43 -24.74 68.21
CA THR A 336 -35.52 -23.62 67.94
C THR A 336 -34.16 -23.92 68.57
N LEU A 337 -33.07 -23.73 67.81
CA LEU A 337 -31.71 -23.89 68.29
C LEU A 337 -30.94 -22.61 68.08
N VAL A 338 -30.13 -22.23 69.06
CA VAL A 338 -29.23 -21.08 68.97
C VAL A 338 -27.81 -21.62 68.97
N LEU A 339 -27.10 -21.29 67.86
CA LEU A 339 -25.70 -21.70 67.67
C LEU A 339 -24.79 -20.50 67.71
N ARG A 340 -23.74 -20.58 68.52
CA ARG A 340 -22.67 -19.60 68.60
C ARG A 340 -21.35 -20.24 68.24
N SER A 341 -20.60 -19.64 67.33
CA SER A 341 -19.28 -20.14 66.95
C SER A 341 -18.38 -20.26 68.17
N LYS A 342 -17.69 -21.41 68.30
CA LYS A 342 -16.56 -21.55 69.24
C LYS A 342 -15.36 -20.96 68.53
N SER A 343 -14.94 -19.72 68.86
CA SER A 343 -13.70 -19.13 68.35
C SER A 343 -12.47 -19.85 68.84
#